data_f685fc2f070fa2a767701747c62c4f9e
#
_entry.id   f685fc2f070fa2a767701747c62c4f9e
#
_cell.length_a   1.000
_cell.length_b   1.000
_cell.length_c   1.000
_cell.angle_alpha   90.00
_cell.angle_beta   90.00
_cell.angle_gamma   90.00
#
_symmetry.space_group_name_H-M   'P 1'
#
loop_
_entity.id
_entity.type
_entity.pdbx_description
1 polymer ?
#
loop_
_entity_poly.entity_id
_entity_poly.type
_entity_poly.pdbx_seq_one_letter_code
_entity_poly.pdbx_strand_id
1 'polypeptide(L)'
;MKQNIIIILFILLFSTTNTKACEVCGCGSSNTYLGLLPDFKTKFIGVRYQYMNYNTVMEMDASQFSHNYYNTTELWGGVNIGRKWKILGFVPFHFNKQIDDDGITTNNGLGDITFLANYKLWNKISVKGNSGISQQLWIGGGIKLPTGKFDVDVKDPAITVADVNAQLGTGSFDFLWNVMYTVKMGNWGINSTINYKTNTDKEGYKFGNKFTANSIVYYKIPQKNRWSISPNAGLLYEHTAQNTLGETVIDATGGYIANVLGGVEIGNHKISFGISAQLPFSQHNANGQTKLEWRGNGHITFAL
;
A
#
# COMPACT_ATOMS: atom_id res chain seq x y z
N MET A 1 -54.21 22.11 -14.46
CA MET A 1 -52.94 21.65 -15.07
C MET A 1 -51.69 22.25 -14.45
N LYS A 2 -51.61 23.53 -14.09
CA LYS A 2 -50.40 24.14 -13.48
C LYS A 2 -50.09 23.65 -12.07
N GLN A 3 -51.09 23.25 -11.28
CA GLN A 3 -50.91 22.77 -9.91
C GLN A 3 -50.29 21.36 -9.83
N ASN A 4 -50.61 20.49 -10.81
CA ASN A 4 -50.04 19.14 -10.86
C ASN A 4 -48.60 19.09 -11.33
N ILE A 5 -48.14 20.11 -12.09
CA ILE A 5 -46.73 20.19 -12.52
C ILE A 5 -45.82 20.58 -11.34
N ILE A 6 -46.31 21.43 -10.41
CA ILE A 6 -45.57 21.83 -9.21
C ILE A 6 -45.39 20.63 -8.25
N ILE A 7 -46.40 19.77 -8.12
CA ILE A 7 -46.35 18.59 -7.28
C ILE A 7 -45.37 17.55 -7.86
N ILE A 8 -45.33 17.37 -9.19
CA ILE A 8 -44.40 16.47 -9.87
C ILE A 8 -42.94 17.00 -9.75
N LEU A 9 -42.75 18.31 -9.86
CA LEU A 9 -41.44 18.93 -9.68
C LEU A 9 -40.94 18.84 -8.23
N PHE A 10 -41.87 18.84 -7.24
CA PHE A 10 -41.53 18.69 -5.82
C PHE A 10 -41.20 17.25 -5.44
N ILE A 11 -41.80 16.25 -6.10
CA ILE A 11 -41.51 14.83 -5.91
C ILE A 11 -40.15 14.44 -6.53
N LEU A 12 -39.74 15.10 -7.62
CA LEU A 12 -38.41 14.90 -8.24
C LEU A 12 -37.24 15.47 -7.42
N LEU A 13 -37.50 16.36 -6.45
CA LEU A 13 -36.48 16.93 -5.56
C LEU A 13 -36.19 16.09 -4.32
N PHE A 14 -36.94 14.98 -4.09
CA PHE A 14 -36.77 14.10 -2.95
C PHE A 14 -36.24 12.71 -3.32
N SER A 15 -35.71 12.51 -4.53
CA SER A 15 -34.91 11.31 -4.83
C SER A 15 -33.53 11.48 -4.17
N THR A 16 -33.46 11.29 -2.85
CA THR A 16 -32.19 11.09 -2.17
C THR A 16 -31.64 9.74 -2.59
N THR A 17 -30.73 9.74 -3.54
CA THR A 17 -29.85 8.60 -3.76
C THR A 17 -29.02 8.46 -2.50
N ASN A 18 -29.18 7.36 -1.77
CA ASN A 18 -28.29 6.99 -0.67
C ASN A 18 -26.90 6.74 -1.26
N THR A 19 -26.07 7.77 -1.33
CA THR A 19 -24.66 7.63 -1.64
C THR A 19 -23.99 7.06 -0.40
N LYS A 20 -23.72 5.75 -0.40
CA LYS A 20 -22.92 5.11 0.64
C LYS A 20 -21.50 5.67 0.61
N ALA A 21 -20.92 5.93 1.77
CA ALA A 21 -19.60 6.52 1.90
C ALA A 21 -18.53 5.62 1.31
N CYS A 22 -17.51 6.26 0.81
CA CYS A 22 -16.41 5.62 0.14
C CYS A 22 -15.33 5.21 1.13
N GLU A 23 -14.91 3.98 1.06
CA GLU A 23 -13.83 3.42 1.85
C GLU A 23 -12.49 3.47 1.10
N VAL A 24 -11.39 3.61 1.86
CA VAL A 24 -10.03 3.56 1.29
C VAL A 24 -9.75 2.18 0.71
N CYS A 25 -9.33 2.15 -0.54
CA CYS A 25 -9.10 0.93 -1.31
C CYS A 25 -8.21 -0.10 -0.60
N GLY A 26 -8.79 -1.19 -0.13
CA GLY A 26 -8.04 -2.38 0.29
C GLY A 26 -7.28 -3.03 -0.86
N CYS A 27 -7.88 -3.07 -2.05
CA CYS A 27 -7.28 -3.63 -3.26
C CYS A 27 -6.10 -2.80 -3.82
N GLY A 28 -6.06 -1.50 -3.52
CA GLY A 28 -4.93 -0.63 -3.87
C GLY A 28 -3.75 -0.73 -2.91
N SER A 29 -3.89 -1.49 -1.84
CA SER A 29 -2.93 -1.60 -0.74
C SER A 29 -1.81 -2.61 -0.97
N SER A 30 -1.63 -3.20 -2.16
CA SER A 30 -0.38 -3.86 -2.48
C SER A 30 0.75 -2.83 -2.36
N ASN A 31 1.07 -2.57 -1.10
CA ASN A 31 2.05 -1.58 -0.73
C ASN A 31 3.40 -2.06 -1.19
N THR A 32 3.97 -1.34 -2.09
CA THR A 32 5.39 -1.37 -2.39
C THR A 32 6.23 -0.83 -1.21
N TYR A 33 5.73 -0.97 0.02
CA TYR A 33 6.53 -0.78 1.21
C TYR A 33 7.55 -1.91 1.30
N LEU A 34 8.72 -1.64 0.80
CA LEU A 34 9.81 -2.62 0.78
C LEU A 34 10.50 -2.78 2.13
N GLY A 35 10.12 -2.00 3.16
CA GLY A 35 10.77 -2.05 4.47
C GLY A 35 12.29 -1.89 4.39
N LEU A 36 13.00 -2.44 5.35
CA LEU A 36 14.42 -2.69 5.23
C LEU A 36 14.60 -3.95 4.38
N LEU A 37 14.89 -3.79 3.08
CA LEU A 37 15.21 -4.94 2.23
C LEU A 37 16.36 -5.74 2.88
N PRO A 38 16.19 -7.06 3.05
CA PRO A 38 17.26 -7.88 3.56
C PRO A 38 18.52 -7.70 2.70
N ASP A 39 19.66 -7.57 3.35
CA ASP A 39 20.96 -7.34 2.69
C ASP A 39 21.51 -8.64 2.04
N PHE A 40 20.60 -9.46 1.48
CA PHE A 40 20.96 -10.69 0.80
C PHE A 40 21.63 -10.41 -0.54
N LYS A 41 22.75 -11.07 -0.77
CA LYS A 41 23.61 -10.78 -1.91
C LYS A 41 23.10 -11.38 -3.23
N THR A 42 22.25 -12.42 -3.20
CA THR A 42 21.87 -13.16 -4.40
C THR A 42 20.36 -13.30 -4.57
N LYS A 43 19.80 -14.34 -4.00
CA LYS A 43 18.38 -14.68 -4.11
C LYS A 43 17.78 -14.75 -2.72
N PHE A 44 16.49 -14.46 -2.64
CA PHE A 44 15.75 -14.65 -1.40
C PHE A 44 14.28 -14.95 -1.69
N ILE A 45 13.64 -15.60 -0.74
CA ILE A 45 12.20 -15.80 -0.69
C ILE A 45 11.73 -15.55 0.74
N GLY A 46 10.51 -15.06 0.91
CA GLY A 46 9.96 -14.79 2.22
C GLY A 46 8.45 -14.68 2.22
N VAL A 47 7.91 -14.67 3.40
CA VAL A 47 6.50 -14.40 3.66
C VAL A 47 6.40 -13.11 4.47
N ARG A 48 5.48 -12.25 4.09
CA ARG A 48 5.17 -11.01 4.79
C ARG A 48 3.68 -11.01 5.14
N TYR A 49 3.37 -10.58 6.36
CA TYR A 49 2.01 -10.33 6.79
C TYR A 49 1.83 -8.85 7.06
N GLN A 50 0.73 -8.30 6.60
CA GLN A 50 0.33 -6.93 6.80
C GLN A 50 -1.08 -6.87 7.35
N TYR A 51 -1.26 -6.06 8.37
CA TYR A 51 -2.55 -5.74 8.98
C TYR A 51 -2.82 -4.24 8.88
N MET A 52 -4.03 -3.86 8.49
CA MET A 52 -4.48 -2.47 8.48
C MET A 52 -5.90 -2.39 9.02
N ASN A 53 -6.15 -1.40 9.86
CA ASN A 53 -7.46 -1.11 10.40
C ASN A 53 -7.87 0.30 10.00
N TYR A 54 -9.02 0.40 9.31
CA TYR A 54 -9.64 1.67 8.92
C TYR A 54 -11.03 1.81 9.50
N ASN A 55 -11.35 3.01 9.94
CA ASN A 55 -12.69 3.41 10.35
C ASN A 55 -13.22 4.46 9.39
N THR A 56 -14.45 4.26 8.91
CA THR A 56 -15.16 5.21 8.05
C THR A 56 -16.45 5.64 8.75
N VAL A 57 -16.73 6.95 8.73
CA VAL A 57 -17.95 7.54 9.25
C VAL A 57 -18.48 8.49 8.19
N MET A 58 -19.76 8.38 7.83
CA MET A 58 -20.37 9.26 6.83
C MET A 58 -20.56 10.67 7.34
N GLU A 59 -20.24 11.66 6.51
CA GLU A 59 -20.39 13.08 6.84
C GLU A 59 -21.87 13.48 7.02
N MET A 60 -22.77 12.88 6.24
CA MET A 60 -24.20 13.21 6.25
C MET A 60 -25.01 12.45 7.32
N ASP A 61 -24.50 11.33 7.78
CA ASP A 61 -25.16 10.50 8.82
C ASP A 61 -24.10 9.77 9.65
N ALA A 62 -23.76 10.35 10.78
CA ALA A 62 -22.75 9.78 11.70
C ALA A 62 -23.17 8.43 12.33
N SER A 63 -24.42 8.00 12.15
CA SER A 63 -24.87 6.66 12.56
C SER A 63 -24.41 5.59 11.57
N GLN A 64 -24.11 5.95 10.31
CA GLN A 64 -23.58 5.04 9.32
C GLN A 64 -22.05 4.97 9.46
N PHE A 65 -21.54 3.82 9.82
CA PHE A 65 -20.12 3.58 10.03
C PHE A 65 -19.67 2.28 9.36
N SER A 66 -18.38 2.17 9.07
CA SER A 66 -17.78 0.89 8.76
C SER A 66 -16.40 0.74 9.40
N HIS A 67 -16.11 -0.46 9.86
CA HIS A 67 -14.80 -0.88 10.34
C HIS A 67 -14.20 -1.87 9.34
N ASN A 68 -13.06 -1.52 8.76
CA ASN A 68 -12.42 -2.28 7.70
C ASN A 68 -11.08 -2.84 8.16
N TYR A 69 -10.98 -4.14 8.14
CA TYR A 69 -9.78 -4.90 8.51
C TYR A 69 -9.20 -5.54 7.26
N TYR A 70 -8.07 -5.01 6.80
CA TYR A 70 -7.33 -5.54 5.67
C TYR A 70 -6.15 -6.36 6.15
N ASN A 71 -6.20 -7.66 5.89
CA ASN A 71 -5.15 -8.59 6.24
C ASN A 71 -4.56 -9.15 4.94
N THR A 72 -3.25 -9.02 4.77
CA THR A 72 -2.58 -9.52 3.58
C THR A 72 -1.41 -10.39 3.98
N THR A 73 -1.43 -11.65 3.57
CA THR A 73 -0.25 -12.51 3.57
C THR A 73 0.36 -12.48 2.18
N GLU A 74 1.62 -12.13 2.07
CA GLU A 74 2.29 -11.98 0.78
C GLU A 74 3.51 -12.86 0.70
N LEU A 75 3.55 -13.74 -0.31
CA LEU A 75 4.77 -14.40 -0.72
C LEU A 75 5.58 -13.42 -1.58
N TRP A 76 6.82 -13.15 -1.18
CA TRP A 76 7.68 -12.24 -1.91
C TRP A 76 9.07 -12.82 -2.08
N GLY A 77 9.75 -12.36 -3.11
CA GLY A 77 11.10 -12.83 -3.36
C GLY A 77 11.84 -11.93 -4.33
N GLY A 78 13.14 -12.20 -4.42
CA GLY A 78 13.98 -11.42 -5.31
C GLY A 78 15.22 -12.14 -5.75
N VAL A 79 15.69 -11.74 -6.93
CA VAL A 79 16.93 -12.24 -7.51
C VAL A 79 17.77 -11.08 -8.03
N ASN A 80 19.07 -11.10 -7.74
CA ASN A 80 20.03 -10.19 -8.36
C ASN A 80 20.57 -10.84 -9.63
N ILE A 81 20.41 -10.16 -10.77
CA ILE A 81 20.96 -10.58 -12.06
C ILE A 81 22.21 -9.73 -12.33
N GLY A 82 23.36 -10.40 -12.27
CA GLY A 82 24.64 -9.72 -12.32
C GLY A 82 24.82 -8.77 -11.14
N ARG A 83 25.50 -7.63 -11.36
CA ARG A 83 25.81 -6.63 -10.31
C ARG A 83 24.85 -5.44 -10.27
N LYS A 84 24.03 -5.29 -11.29
CA LYS A 84 23.24 -4.06 -11.51
C LYS A 84 21.74 -4.26 -11.46
N TRP A 85 21.22 -5.45 -11.72
CA TRP A 85 19.79 -5.69 -11.78
C TRP A 85 19.29 -6.44 -10.56
N LYS A 86 18.13 -6.06 -10.07
CA LYS A 86 17.37 -6.76 -9.04
C LYS A 86 15.92 -6.89 -9.49
N ILE A 87 15.46 -8.12 -9.62
CA ILE A 87 14.05 -8.43 -9.92
C ILE A 87 13.37 -8.84 -8.62
N LEU A 88 12.20 -8.30 -8.36
CA LEU A 88 11.36 -8.60 -7.21
C LEU A 88 10.00 -9.08 -7.71
N GLY A 89 9.41 -10.04 -7.00
CA GLY A 89 8.06 -10.54 -7.24
C GLY A 89 7.27 -10.59 -5.96
N PHE A 90 5.96 -10.31 -6.04
CA PHE A 90 5.03 -10.24 -4.92
C PHE A 90 3.73 -10.92 -5.30
N VAL A 91 3.29 -11.86 -4.47
CA VAL A 91 2.05 -12.63 -4.64
C VAL A 91 1.22 -12.43 -3.36
N PRO A 92 0.29 -11.47 -3.32
CA PRO A 92 -0.52 -11.20 -2.15
C PRO A 92 -1.72 -12.15 -2.08
N PHE A 93 -2.09 -12.52 -0.87
CA PHE A 93 -3.34 -13.19 -0.54
C PHE A 93 -4.05 -12.39 0.56
N HIS A 94 -5.26 -11.94 0.26
CA HIS A 94 -6.04 -11.06 1.13
C HIS A 94 -7.05 -11.84 1.97
N PHE A 95 -7.24 -11.37 3.22
CA PHE A 95 -8.28 -11.82 4.16
C PHE A 95 -8.95 -10.57 4.71
N ASN A 96 -9.86 -10.00 3.92
CA ASN A 96 -10.48 -8.73 4.26
C ASN A 96 -11.79 -8.96 5.01
N LYS A 97 -12.05 -8.12 6.01
CA LYS A 97 -13.27 -8.13 6.79
C LYS A 97 -13.78 -6.71 6.93
N GLN A 98 -15.03 -6.50 6.61
CA GLN A 98 -15.78 -5.26 6.81
C GLN A 98 -16.90 -5.51 7.80
N ILE A 99 -17.11 -4.57 8.71
CA ILE A 99 -18.22 -4.55 9.66
C ILE A 99 -18.92 -3.22 9.48
N ASP A 100 -20.18 -3.23 9.10
CA ASP A 100 -21.04 -2.07 8.91
C ASP A 100 -22.43 -2.33 9.51
N ASP A 101 -23.38 -1.41 9.28
CA ASP A 101 -24.75 -1.53 9.78
C ASP A 101 -25.52 -2.71 9.18
N ASP A 102 -25.14 -3.16 7.97
CA ASP A 102 -25.75 -4.31 7.29
C ASP A 102 -25.18 -5.65 7.77
N GLY A 103 -24.09 -5.64 8.56
CA GLY A 103 -23.49 -6.83 9.15
C GLY A 103 -22.00 -7.02 8.92
N ILE A 104 -21.59 -8.25 8.66
CA ILE A 104 -20.19 -8.61 8.45
C ILE A 104 -20.00 -9.16 7.03
N THR A 105 -19.17 -8.51 6.25
CA THR A 105 -18.75 -8.98 4.93
C THR A 105 -17.29 -9.41 4.96
N THR A 106 -16.99 -10.55 4.34
CA THR A 106 -15.61 -11.04 4.19
C THR A 106 -15.29 -11.28 2.72
N ASN A 107 -14.08 -10.86 2.31
CA ASN A 107 -13.59 -11.09 0.96
C ASN A 107 -12.15 -11.63 1.02
N ASN A 108 -11.97 -12.89 0.63
CA ASN A 108 -10.71 -13.61 0.76
C ASN A 108 -10.26 -14.17 -0.58
N GLY A 109 -8.97 -14.08 -0.87
CA GLY A 109 -8.42 -14.67 -2.08
C GLY A 109 -7.12 -14.06 -2.55
N LEU A 110 -6.68 -14.50 -3.72
CA LEU A 110 -5.50 -13.99 -4.40
C LEU A 110 -5.72 -12.54 -4.82
N GLY A 111 -4.75 -11.70 -4.53
CA GLY A 111 -4.71 -10.32 -5.01
C GLY A 111 -3.92 -10.17 -6.32
N ASP A 112 -3.59 -8.93 -6.66
CA ASP A 112 -2.89 -8.62 -7.89
C ASP A 112 -1.38 -8.87 -7.76
N ILE A 113 -0.85 -9.80 -8.56
CA ILE A 113 0.58 -10.15 -8.59
C ILE A 113 1.37 -8.98 -9.17
N THR A 114 2.49 -8.67 -8.53
CA THR A 114 3.34 -7.53 -8.92
C THR A 114 4.77 -7.97 -9.16
N PHE A 115 5.38 -7.44 -10.22
CA PHE A 115 6.80 -7.61 -10.53
C PHE A 115 7.48 -6.25 -10.65
N LEU A 116 8.70 -6.14 -10.09
CA LEU A 116 9.54 -4.96 -10.16
C LEU A 116 10.92 -5.32 -10.68
N ALA A 117 11.45 -4.52 -11.59
CA ALA A 117 12.82 -4.61 -12.08
C ALA A 117 13.57 -3.32 -11.69
N ASN A 118 14.63 -3.45 -10.92
CA ASN A 118 15.41 -2.33 -10.42
C ASN A 118 16.82 -2.36 -10.98
N TYR A 119 17.29 -1.22 -11.46
CA TYR A 119 18.64 -1.03 -11.96
C TYR A 119 19.44 -0.18 -10.98
N LYS A 120 20.62 -0.67 -10.59
CA LYS A 120 21.54 0.06 -9.73
C LYS A 120 22.27 1.12 -10.55
N LEU A 121 21.91 2.38 -10.36
CA LEU A 121 22.55 3.52 -11.02
C LEU A 121 23.97 3.71 -10.54
N TRP A 122 24.16 3.72 -9.21
CA TRP A 122 25.50 3.81 -8.64
C TRP A 122 25.59 3.07 -7.31
N ASN A 123 26.84 2.73 -6.97
CA ASN A 123 27.25 2.23 -5.68
C ASN A 123 28.60 2.88 -5.35
N LYS A 124 28.58 3.88 -4.48
CA LYS A 124 29.79 4.64 -4.11
C LYS A 124 30.17 4.29 -2.69
N ILE A 125 31.41 3.88 -2.51
CA ILE A 125 32.01 3.65 -1.20
C ILE A 125 33.11 4.70 -1.03
N SER A 126 32.98 5.53 0.00
CA SER A 126 33.97 6.51 0.38
C SER A 126 34.51 6.16 1.75
N VAL A 127 35.81 5.96 1.87
CA VAL A 127 36.47 5.69 3.15
C VAL A 127 37.22 6.94 3.55
N LYS A 128 36.83 7.55 4.67
CA LYS A 128 37.51 8.72 5.24
C LYS A 128 37.84 8.40 6.71
N GLY A 129 39.10 8.16 6.99
CA GLY A 129 39.55 7.69 8.32
C GLY A 129 38.99 6.28 8.64
N ASN A 130 38.53 6.07 9.87
CA ASN A 130 37.95 4.82 10.34
C ASN A 130 36.49 4.60 9.94
N SER A 131 35.85 5.55 9.24
CA SER A 131 34.43 5.47 8.89
C SER A 131 34.26 5.37 7.38
N GLY A 132 33.70 4.26 6.93
CA GLY A 132 33.29 4.09 5.53
C GLY A 132 31.82 4.52 5.35
N ILE A 133 31.57 5.33 4.32
CA ILE A 133 30.20 5.68 3.88
C ILE A 133 29.93 4.91 2.60
N SER A 134 28.89 4.08 2.58
CA SER A 134 28.38 3.41 1.40
C SER A 134 27.04 3.99 0.99
N GLN A 135 26.94 4.36 -0.29
CA GLN A 135 25.72 4.94 -0.88
C GLN A 135 25.31 4.11 -2.09
N GLN A 136 24.05 3.82 -2.20
CA GLN A 136 23.49 3.11 -3.35
C GLN A 136 22.23 3.82 -3.81
N LEU A 137 22.09 3.97 -5.12
CA LEU A 137 20.87 4.44 -5.77
C LEU A 137 20.39 3.41 -6.77
N TRP A 138 19.12 3.05 -6.63
CA TRP A 138 18.41 2.18 -7.55
C TRP A 138 17.24 2.92 -8.13
N ILE A 139 16.99 2.71 -9.41
CA ILE A 139 15.75 3.12 -10.09
C ILE A 139 15.08 1.88 -10.66
N GLY A 140 13.79 1.88 -10.72
CA GLY A 140 13.06 0.71 -11.20
C GLY A 140 11.70 1.04 -11.75
N GLY A 141 11.16 0.03 -12.41
CA GLY A 141 9.79 0.00 -12.88
C GLY A 141 9.20 -1.39 -12.71
N GLY A 142 7.89 -1.47 -12.79
CA GLY A 142 7.20 -2.74 -12.64
C GLY A 142 5.81 -2.72 -13.21
N ILE A 143 5.20 -3.90 -13.14
CA ILE A 143 3.84 -4.12 -13.60
C ILE A 143 3.08 -4.91 -12.53
N LYS A 144 1.84 -4.51 -12.30
CA LYS A 144 0.86 -5.24 -11.51
C LYS A 144 -0.14 -5.88 -12.47
N LEU A 145 -0.33 -7.18 -12.33
CA LEU A 145 -1.21 -7.98 -13.17
C LEU A 145 -2.61 -8.08 -12.52
N PRO A 146 -3.70 -8.02 -13.28
CA PRO A 146 -5.06 -8.15 -12.75
C PRO A 146 -5.40 -9.61 -12.44
N THR A 147 -4.71 -10.20 -11.46
CA THR A 147 -4.91 -11.59 -11.04
C THR A 147 -5.88 -11.73 -9.87
N GLY A 148 -6.10 -10.64 -9.15
CA GLY A 148 -7.11 -10.56 -8.09
C GLY A 148 -8.51 -10.48 -8.68
N LYS A 149 -9.46 -11.05 -7.96
CA LYS A 149 -10.86 -11.04 -8.37
C LYS A 149 -11.42 -9.61 -8.35
N PHE A 150 -12.09 -9.23 -9.45
CA PHE A 150 -12.80 -7.96 -9.62
C PHE A 150 -14.13 -8.25 -10.34
N ASP A 151 -15.20 -8.46 -9.58
CA ASP A 151 -16.48 -8.98 -10.04
C ASP A 151 -17.64 -7.97 -9.88
N VAL A 152 -17.35 -6.68 -9.75
CA VAL A 152 -18.38 -5.66 -9.66
C VAL A 152 -18.65 -5.06 -11.04
N ASP A 153 -19.92 -4.88 -11.37
CA ASP A 153 -20.33 -4.07 -12.52
C ASP A 153 -20.31 -2.59 -12.10
N VAL A 154 -19.21 -1.92 -12.40
CA VAL A 154 -18.99 -0.50 -12.02
C VAL A 154 -19.99 0.47 -12.68
N LYS A 155 -20.83 -0.01 -13.62
CA LYS A 155 -21.88 0.77 -14.28
C LYS A 155 -23.25 0.57 -13.64
N ASP A 156 -23.39 -0.42 -12.76
CA ASP A 156 -24.61 -0.63 -12.00
C ASP A 156 -24.76 0.49 -10.94
N PRO A 157 -25.84 1.29 -11.00
CA PRO A 157 -26.07 2.36 -10.02
C PRO A 157 -26.25 1.87 -8.58
N ALA A 158 -26.50 0.59 -8.37
CA ALA A 158 -26.59 -0.01 -7.03
C ALA A 158 -25.21 -0.30 -6.41
N ILE A 159 -24.14 -0.36 -7.21
CA ILE A 159 -22.78 -0.62 -6.75
C ILE A 159 -22.17 0.64 -6.11
N THR A 160 -21.72 0.49 -4.90
CA THR A 160 -21.08 1.58 -4.14
C THR A 160 -19.56 1.59 -4.35
N VAL A 161 -18.92 2.69 -4.02
CA VAL A 161 -17.45 2.78 -4.02
C VAL A 161 -16.85 1.80 -2.99
N ALA A 162 -17.56 1.52 -1.90
CA ALA A 162 -17.18 0.51 -0.92
C ALA A 162 -17.09 -0.88 -1.56
N ASP A 163 -18.07 -1.27 -2.37
CA ASP A 163 -18.07 -2.56 -3.07
C ASP A 163 -16.89 -2.70 -4.01
N VAL A 164 -16.55 -1.63 -4.74
CA VAL A 164 -15.38 -1.59 -5.62
C VAL A 164 -14.07 -1.69 -4.83
N ASN A 165 -13.98 -1.00 -3.69
CA ASN A 165 -12.80 -0.99 -2.85
C ASN A 165 -12.60 -2.29 -2.05
N ALA A 166 -13.65 -3.06 -1.83
CA ALA A 166 -13.60 -4.36 -1.18
C ALA A 166 -13.08 -5.48 -2.11
N GLN A 167 -12.89 -5.22 -3.40
CA GLN A 167 -12.41 -6.22 -4.35
C GLN A 167 -10.95 -6.65 -4.04
N LEU A 168 -10.58 -7.86 -4.46
CA LEU A 168 -9.24 -8.43 -4.22
C LEU A 168 -8.19 -7.90 -5.20
N GLY A 169 -8.62 -7.37 -6.33
CA GLY A 169 -7.79 -6.74 -7.35
C GLY A 169 -8.42 -5.48 -7.92
N THR A 170 -7.74 -4.81 -8.83
CA THR A 170 -8.25 -3.62 -9.53
C THR A 170 -8.85 -3.95 -10.89
N GLY A 171 -8.74 -5.22 -11.34
CA GLY A 171 -9.17 -5.65 -12.66
C GLY A 171 -8.33 -5.09 -13.83
N SER A 172 -7.34 -4.24 -13.55
CA SER A 172 -6.53 -3.54 -14.55
C SER A 172 -5.04 -3.82 -14.40
N PHE A 173 -4.29 -3.64 -15.49
CA PHE A 173 -2.83 -3.58 -15.45
C PHE A 173 -2.39 -2.24 -14.90
N ASP A 174 -1.52 -2.22 -13.87
CA ASP A 174 -0.98 -0.98 -13.35
C ASP A 174 0.54 -0.96 -13.50
N PHE A 175 1.08 0.24 -13.65
CA PHE A 175 2.52 0.45 -13.81
C PHE A 175 3.11 1.09 -12.57
N LEU A 176 4.28 0.59 -12.16
CA LEU A 176 4.98 1.03 -10.96
C LEU A 176 6.32 1.65 -11.35
N TRP A 177 6.66 2.73 -10.68
CA TRP A 177 7.94 3.41 -10.78
C TRP A 177 8.53 3.53 -9.39
N ASN A 178 9.81 3.22 -9.22
CA ASN A 178 10.42 3.34 -7.92
C ASN A 178 11.86 3.87 -7.97
N VAL A 179 12.23 4.57 -6.90
CA VAL A 179 13.58 5.03 -6.63
C VAL A 179 13.91 4.62 -5.21
N MET A 180 15.04 3.95 -5.01
CA MET A 180 15.51 3.56 -3.68
C MET A 180 16.93 4.11 -3.46
N TYR A 181 17.10 4.84 -2.37
CA TYR A 181 18.38 5.37 -1.95
C TYR A 181 18.77 4.84 -0.57
N THR A 182 19.96 4.28 -0.48
CA THR A 182 20.48 3.72 0.77
C THR A 182 21.80 4.38 1.11
N VAL A 183 21.94 4.83 2.35
CA VAL A 183 23.19 5.29 2.92
C VAL A 183 23.52 4.43 4.14
N LYS A 184 24.77 3.97 4.24
CA LYS A 184 25.30 3.25 5.41
C LYS A 184 26.56 3.94 5.89
N MET A 185 26.64 4.23 7.19
CA MET A 185 27.79 4.84 7.84
C MET A 185 28.06 4.11 9.17
N GLY A 186 29.08 3.29 9.18
CA GLY A 186 29.32 2.37 10.32
C GLY A 186 28.12 1.48 10.56
N ASN A 187 27.55 1.54 11.74
CA ASN A 187 26.37 0.77 12.13
C ASN A 187 25.05 1.47 11.80
N TRP A 188 25.08 2.75 11.43
CA TRP A 188 23.89 3.51 11.04
C TRP A 188 23.58 3.29 9.57
N GLY A 189 22.29 3.29 9.26
CA GLY A 189 21.82 3.29 7.89
C GLY A 189 20.53 4.08 7.72
N ILE A 190 20.34 4.59 6.50
CA ILE A 190 19.13 5.27 6.07
C ILE A 190 18.68 4.60 4.78
N ASN A 191 17.43 4.20 4.73
CA ASN A 191 16.76 3.75 3.52
C ASN A 191 15.62 4.71 3.17
N SER A 192 15.68 5.30 1.99
CA SER A 192 14.60 6.14 1.46
C SER A 192 14.08 5.54 0.17
N THR A 193 12.77 5.48 0.03
CA THR A 193 12.11 4.93 -1.16
C THR A 193 11.01 5.87 -1.60
N ILE A 194 10.92 6.09 -2.90
CA ILE A 194 9.81 6.79 -3.55
C ILE A 194 9.20 5.82 -4.55
N ASN A 195 7.89 5.67 -4.50
CA ASN A 195 7.13 4.87 -5.44
C ASN A 195 6.01 5.71 -6.04
N TYR A 196 5.74 5.48 -7.30
CA TYR A 196 4.56 6.01 -7.98
C TYR A 196 3.88 4.88 -8.73
N LYS A 197 2.59 4.69 -8.49
CA LYS A 197 1.75 3.71 -9.17
C LYS A 197 0.78 4.44 -10.07
N THR A 198 0.84 4.14 -11.37
CA THR A 198 -0.11 4.60 -12.37
C THR A 198 -1.11 3.47 -12.60
N ASN A 199 -2.35 3.71 -12.23
CA ASN A 199 -3.44 2.76 -12.46
C ASN A 199 -4.02 2.99 -13.86
N THR A 200 -4.40 1.89 -14.54
CA THR A 200 -5.22 1.96 -15.75
C THR A 200 -6.70 1.74 -15.38
N ASP A 201 -7.59 1.82 -16.35
CA ASP A 201 -9.00 1.61 -16.11
C ASP A 201 -9.44 0.16 -16.35
N LYS A 202 -10.53 -0.23 -15.72
CA LYS A 202 -11.31 -1.42 -16.01
C LYS A 202 -12.76 -0.98 -16.23
N GLU A 203 -13.26 -1.17 -17.48
CA GLU A 203 -14.64 -0.81 -17.87
C GLU A 203 -15.02 0.65 -17.65
N GLY A 204 -14.02 1.54 -17.71
CA GLY A 204 -14.15 2.96 -17.45
C GLY A 204 -13.91 3.37 -15.99
N TYR A 205 -13.86 2.42 -15.04
CA TYR A 205 -13.48 2.72 -13.65
C TYR A 205 -11.96 2.70 -13.50
N LYS A 206 -11.41 3.79 -13.00
CA LYS A 206 -9.97 3.93 -12.75
C LYS A 206 -9.72 4.27 -11.29
N PHE A 207 -8.97 3.44 -10.61
CA PHE A 207 -8.44 3.77 -9.29
C PHE A 207 -7.45 4.93 -9.37
N GLY A 208 -7.46 5.79 -8.36
CA GLY A 208 -6.54 6.92 -8.30
C GLY A 208 -5.08 6.49 -8.29
N ASN A 209 -4.24 7.22 -9.02
CA ASN A 209 -2.80 6.99 -9.00
C ASN A 209 -2.25 7.22 -7.59
N LYS A 210 -1.24 6.43 -7.19
CA LYS A 210 -0.71 6.47 -5.82
C LYS A 210 0.76 6.86 -5.79
N PHE A 211 1.07 7.87 -5.00
CA PHE A 211 2.42 8.27 -4.63
C PHE A 211 2.74 7.79 -3.21
N THR A 212 3.92 7.22 -2.99
CA THR A 212 4.39 6.80 -1.66
C THR A 212 5.85 7.20 -1.50
N ALA A 213 6.17 7.84 -0.40
CA ALA A 213 7.55 8.17 -0.01
C ALA A 213 7.79 7.73 1.42
N ASN A 214 8.89 7.03 1.67
CA ASN A 214 9.30 6.68 3.02
C ASN A 214 10.80 6.92 3.23
N SER A 215 11.17 7.13 4.49
CA SER A 215 12.56 7.20 4.92
C SER A 215 12.69 6.56 6.28
N ILE A 216 13.57 5.56 6.40
CA ILE A 216 13.77 4.73 7.59
C ILE A 216 15.23 4.85 8.00
N VAL A 217 15.45 5.25 9.23
CA VAL A 217 16.77 5.21 9.91
C VAL A 217 16.84 3.95 10.75
N TYR A 218 17.96 3.27 10.72
CA TYR A 218 18.19 2.08 11.54
C TYR A 218 19.60 2.08 12.12
N TYR A 219 19.76 1.37 13.24
CA TYR A 219 21.05 1.14 13.87
C TYR A 219 21.31 -0.35 14.00
N LYS A 220 22.37 -0.87 13.34
CA LYS A 220 22.70 -2.29 13.32
C LYS A 220 23.59 -2.63 14.52
N ILE A 221 23.05 -3.40 15.47
CA ILE A 221 23.75 -3.91 16.65
C ILE A 221 24.24 -5.34 16.32
N PRO A 222 25.55 -5.52 16.08
CA PRO A 222 26.12 -6.86 15.84
C PRO A 222 25.95 -7.76 17.06
N GLN A 223 25.61 -9.01 16.83
CA GLN A 223 25.48 -10.04 17.84
C GLN A 223 26.45 -11.20 17.55
N LYS A 224 26.55 -12.14 18.49
CA LYS A 224 27.32 -13.38 18.28
C LYS A 224 26.78 -14.16 17.07
N ASN A 225 27.61 -14.99 16.47
CA ASN A 225 27.27 -15.88 15.34
C ASN A 225 26.74 -15.14 14.10
N ARG A 226 27.23 -13.91 13.83
CA ARG A 226 26.84 -13.07 12.69
C ARG A 226 25.38 -12.60 12.69
N TRP A 227 24.68 -12.74 13.80
CA TRP A 227 23.38 -12.13 13.97
C TRP A 227 23.49 -10.63 14.15
N SER A 228 22.44 -9.92 13.84
CA SER A 228 22.30 -8.50 14.14
C SER A 228 20.87 -8.18 14.52
N ILE A 229 20.72 -7.22 15.40
CA ILE A 229 19.44 -6.61 15.74
C ILE A 229 19.50 -5.17 15.22
N SER A 230 18.47 -4.76 14.49
CA SER A 230 18.42 -3.43 13.88
C SER A 230 17.10 -2.73 14.24
N PRO A 231 17.03 -2.07 15.42
CA PRO A 231 15.93 -1.15 15.68
C PRO A 231 15.88 -0.08 14.60
N ASN A 232 14.69 0.30 14.22
CA ASN A 232 14.47 1.26 13.15
C ASN A 232 13.25 2.15 13.44
N ALA A 233 13.30 3.36 12.90
CA ALA A 233 12.21 4.32 12.95
C ALA A 233 12.19 5.13 11.66
N GLY A 234 11.04 5.67 11.31
CA GLY A 234 10.93 6.42 10.06
C GLY A 234 9.62 7.13 9.88
N LEU A 235 9.49 7.72 8.71
CA LEU A 235 8.30 8.40 8.23
C LEU A 235 7.84 7.78 6.93
N LEU A 236 6.54 7.72 6.75
CA LEU A 236 5.89 7.27 5.53
C LEU A 236 4.81 8.30 5.15
N TYR A 237 4.82 8.72 3.90
CA TYR A 237 3.78 9.55 3.31
C TYR A 237 3.17 8.83 2.11
N GLU A 238 1.86 8.79 2.05
CA GLU A 238 1.07 8.23 0.95
C GLU A 238 0.08 9.27 0.47
N HIS A 239 -0.06 9.41 -0.83
CA HIS A 239 -1.09 10.21 -1.47
C HIS A 239 -1.72 9.38 -2.59
N THR A 240 -3.04 9.28 -2.58
CA THR A 240 -3.82 8.61 -3.62
C THR A 240 -4.72 9.65 -4.28
N ALA A 241 -4.67 9.77 -5.59
CA ALA A 241 -5.59 10.61 -6.33
C ALA A 241 -7.02 10.07 -6.22
N GLN A 242 -8.01 10.87 -6.54
CA GLN A 242 -9.40 10.42 -6.59
C GLN A 242 -9.60 9.36 -7.69
N ASN A 243 -10.55 8.46 -7.48
CA ASN A 243 -10.98 7.50 -8.47
C ASN A 243 -11.84 8.21 -9.54
N THR A 244 -11.95 7.62 -10.71
CA THR A 244 -12.81 8.16 -11.78
C THR A 244 -13.64 7.05 -12.43
N LEU A 245 -14.85 7.44 -12.89
CA LEU A 245 -15.68 6.60 -13.75
C LEU A 245 -15.91 7.38 -15.08
N GLY A 246 -15.26 6.93 -16.14
CA GLY A 246 -15.12 7.72 -17.36
C GLY A 246 -14.38 9.03 -17.08
N GLU A 247 -15.03 10.16 -17.41
CA GLU A 247 -14.50 11.50 -17.12
C GLU A 247 -14.93 12.05 -15.76
N THR A 248 -15.84 11.34 -15.05
CA THR A 248 -16.39 11.81 -13.78
C THR A 248 -15.47 11.42 -12.63
N VAL A 249 -15.07 12.41 -11.83
CA VAL A 249 -14.34 12.18 -10.58
C VAL A 249 -15.33 11.68 -9.53
N ILE A 250 -14.93 10.64 -8.78
CA ILE A 250 -15.72 10.06 -7.71
C ILE A 250 -15.34 10.75 -6.40
N ASP A 251 -16.30 11.52 -5.87
CA ASP A 251 -16.14 12.19 -4.58
C ASP A 251 -15.90 11.20 -3.43
N ALA A 252 -15.35 11.70 -2.33
CA ALA A 252 -15.02 10.92 -1.16
C ALA A 252 -14.07 9.72 -1.45
N THR A 253 -13.21 9.83 -2.46
CA THR A 253 -12.13 8.89 -2.76
C THR A 253 -10.77 9.57 -2.71
N GLY A 254 -9.70 8.77 -2.58
CA GLY A 254 -8.35 9.31 -2.52
C GLY A 254 -8.03 10.03 -1.22
N GLY A 255 -6.96 10.82 -1.23
CA GLY A 255 -6.49 11.57 -0.06
C GLY A 255 -5.06 11.28 0.31
N TYR A 256 -4.66 11.59 1.55
CA TYR A 256 -3.29 11.36 2.02
C TYR A 256 -3.23 10.81 3.44
N ILE A 257 -2.14 10.10 3.73
CA ILE A 257 -1.78 9.62 5.06
C ILE A 257 -0.30 9.87 5.29
N ALA A 258 0.03 10.47 6.43
CA ALA A 258 1.40 10.61 6.93
C ALA A 258 1.54 9.82 8.23
N ASN A 259 2.45 8.84 8.25
CA ASN A 259 2.67 7.91 9.36
C ASN A 259 4.06 8.09 9.96
N VAL A 260 4.15 7.95 11.28
CA VAL A 260 5.38 7.53 11.93
C VAL A 260 5.47 6.00 11.90
N LEU A 261 6.67 5.50 11.82
CA LEU A 261 6.95 4.07 11.76
C LEU A 261 8.01 3.72 12.79
N GLY A 262 7.83 2.60 13.47
CA GLY A 262 8.81 2.00 14.36
C GLY A 262 8.84 0.49 14.20
N GLY A 263 10.06 -0.10 14.32
CA GLY A 263 10.20 -1.53 14.14
C GLY A 263 11.56 -2.06 14.56
N VAL A 264 11.73 -3.37 14.40
CA VAL A 264 13.00 -4.07 14.62
C VAL A 264 13.19 -5.16 13.57
N GLU A 265 14.40 -5.24 13.05
CA GLU A 265 14.88 -6.34 12.21
C GLU A 265 15.88 -7.18 12.99
N ILE A 266 15.74 -8.49 12.93
CA ILE A 266 16.68 -9.46 13.52
C ILE A 266 17.06 -10.43 12.41
N GLY A 267 18.36 -10.55 12.14
CA GLY A 267 18.75 -11.45 11.06
C GLY A 267 20.24 -11.73 10.98
N ASN A 268 20.57 -12.63 10.10
CA ASN A 268 21.93 -12.96 9.68
C ASN A 268 21.99 -13.03 8.16
N HIS A 269 23.09 -13.61 7.60
CA HIS A 269 23.25 -13.75 6.16
C HIS A 269 22.32 -14.78 5.49
N LYS A 270 21.59 -15.59 6.28
CA LYS A 270 20.69 -16.65 5.77
C LYS A 270 19.21 -16.36 6.01
N ILE A 271 18.89 -15.70 7.12
CA ILE A 271 17.49 -15.49 7.53
C ILE A 271 17.33 -14.11 8.17
N SER A 272 16.20 -13.48 7.94
CA SER A 272 15.79 -12.21 8.53
C SER A 272 14.35 -12.28 8.99
N PHE A 273 14.09 -11.68 10.15
CA PHE A 273 12.77 -11.48 10.74
C PHE A 273 12.60 -10.00 10.99
N GLY A 274 11.47 -9.44 10.65
CA GLY A 274 11.15 -8.05 10.93
C GLY A 274 9.74 -7.88 11.41
N ILE A 275 9.56 -6.94 12.34
CA ILE A 275 8.25 -6.44 12.75
C ILE A 275 8.28 -4.92 12.77
N SER A 276 7.18 -4.30 12.36
CA SER A 276 7.02 -2.85 12.44
C SER A 276 5.56 -2.46 12.61
N ALA A 277 5.35 -1.32 13.24
CA ALA A 277 4.06 -0.68 13.36
C ALA A 277 4.12 0.73 12.76
N GLN A 278 3.00 1.20 12.24
CA GLN A 278 2.82 2.52 11.67
C GLN A 278 1.58 3.16 12.29
N LEU A 279 1.72 4.41 12.73
CA LEU A 279 0.66 5.20 13.32
C LEU A 279 0.51 6.50 12.53
N PRO A 280 -0.70 6.84 12.07
CA PRO A 280 -0.93 8.09 11.37
C PRO A 280 -0.84 9.27 12.35
N PHE A 281 -0.11 10.32 11.97
CA PHE A 281 -0.09 11.57 12.70
C PHE A 281 -0.78 12.71 11.92
N SER A 282 -1.01 12.51 10.62
CA SER A 282 -1.80 13.39 9.78
C SER A 282 -2.42 12.58 8.64
N GLN A 283 -3.71 12.76 8.40
CA GLN A 283 -4.42 12.07 7.32
C GLN A 283 -5.68 12.82 6.91
N HIS A 284 -6.03 12.69 5.64
CA HIS A 284 -7.28 13.18 5.08
C HIS A 284 -7.64 12.30 3.89
N ASN A 285 -8.36 11.21 4.15
CA ASN A 285 -8.79 10.26 3.13
C ASN A 285 -10.30 10.39 2.94
N ALA A 286 -10.77 10.16 1.72
CA ALA A 286 -12.19 10.19 1.39
C ALA A 286 -12.88 11.44 1.97
N ASN A 287 -12.33 12.64 1.71
CA ASN A 287 -12.80 13.91 2.27
C ASN A 287 -12.84 13.95 3.81
N GLY A 288 -11.96 13.18 4.48
CA GLY A 288 -11.87 13.10 5.94
C GLY A 288 -12.78 12.03 6.57
N GLN A 289 -13.61 11.37 5.79
CA GLN A 289 -14.56 10.36 6.26
C GLN A 289 -13.86 9.07 6.72
N THR A 290 -12.74 8.71 6.09
CA THR A 290 -12.02 7.47 6.39
C THR A 290 -10.69 7.74 7.09
N LYS A 291 -10.46 7.03 8.19
CA LYS A 291 -9.25 7.14 9.01
C LYS A 291 -8.56 5.80 9.16
N LEU A 292 -7.26 5.77 8.87
CA LEU A 292 -6.38 4.68 9.28
C LEU A 292 -6.15 4.79 10.79
N GLU A 293 -6.41 3.73 11.53
CA GLU A 293 -6.11 3.66 12.95
C GLU A 293 -4.66 3.29 13.17
N TRP A 294 -4.25 2.17 12.62
CA TRP A 294 -2.87 1.73 12.63
C TRP A 294 -2.61 0.65 11.59
N ARG A 295 -1.32 0.42 11.30
CA ARG A 295 -0.86 -0.61 10.39
C ARG A 295 0.27 -1.40 11.04
N GLY A 296 0.19 -2.73 10.99
CA GLY A 296 1.23 -3.66 11.44
C GLY A 296 1.83 -4.43 10.29
N ASN A 297 3.13 -4.70 10.34
CA ASN A 297 3.82 -5.55 9.38
C ASN A 297 4.74 -6.51 10.10
N GLY A 298 4.80 -7.75 9.60
CA GLY A 298 5.76 -8.75 10.04
C GLY A 298 6.27 -9.55 8.84
N HIS A 299 7.53 -9.96 8.86
CA HIS A 299 8.05 -10.81 7.79
C HIS A 299 9.10 -11.81 8.28
N ILE A 300 9.23 -12.88 7.51
CA ILE A 300 10.34 -13.81 7.56
C ILE A 300 10.88 -14.00 6.15
N THR A 301 12.21 -13.96 6.01
CA THR A 301 12.86 -14.01 4.69
C THR A 301 14.10 -14.88 4.75
N PHE A 302 14.29 -15.72 3.75
CA PHE A 302 15.38 -16.69 3.62
C PHE A 302 16.25 -16.36 2.40
N ALA A 303 17.56 -16.33 2.59
CA ALA A 303 18.52 -16.31 1.48
C ALA A 303 18.62 -17.70 0.83
N LEU A 304 18.68 -17.73 -0.52
CA LEU A 304 18.78 -18.91 -1.33
C LEU A 304 20.16 -19.01 -2.00
#